data_0b4a54d00c429c91b8d646865e254d5f
#
_entry.id   0b4a54d00c429c91b8d646865e254d5f
#
_cell.length_a   1.000
_cell.length_b   1.000
_cell.length_c   1.000
_cell.angle_alpha   90.00
_cell.angle_beta   90.00
_cell.angle_gamma   90.00
#
_symmetry.space_group_name_H-M   'P 1'
#
loop_
_entity.id
_entity.type
_entity.pdbx_description
1 polymer ?
#
loop_
_entity_poly.entity_id
_entity_poly.type
_entity_poly.pdbx_seq_one_letter_code
_entity_poly.pdbx_strand_id
1 'polypeptide(L)'
;MLLFCMIAACVGHAAAKDSLSNYALPDSLRANGLLAQVHINKISTKKEAKAGIQADGLKLFVEADRKEQDILFSFPAGAIIVTKGIDVDEEDGNSLEWEHAFAADKPVQLYIATASDSALNYTLYSGYVFLPDQNKWKLIGTCKVNGKWGNIKSASSYTANLKKQPGALQIQQVWVQRGNGSLKELSATAAKAPVLMPFSNVDSIQQATFDEKVIQDAIASGKTDAKEKAVDVYYSIVKEGTGKSVAVTDTVTVFYKGYLFSDGSVFDQTKEKPATFPLNRLIRGWQLALPYCKVGGKIKIVIPSGLAYSIRTRSPKIPPNSILVFEIEVVEAKPQQ
;
A
#
# COMPACT_ATOMS: atom_id res chain seq x y z
N MET A 1 -4.15 -60.97 28.70
CA MET A 1 -4.97 -60.42 27.65
C MET A 1 -5.40 -59.01 28.05
N LEU A 2 -4.56 -58.03 27.76
CA LEU A 2 -4.79 -56.61 28.13
C LEU A 2 -5.58 -55.94 27.00
N LEU A 3 -6.75 -55.45 27.35
CA LEU A 3 -7.66 -54.74 26.45
C LEU A 3 -7.21 -53.27 26.41
N PHE A 4 -6.61 -52.84 25.29
CA PHE A 4 -6.30 -51.42 25.02
C PHE A 4 -7.59 -50.72 24.59
N CYS A 5 -8.20 -49.94 25.47
CA CYS A 5 -9.23 -48.98 25.12
C CYS A 5 -8.57 -47.80 24.41
N MET A 6 -8.68 -47.70 23.08
CA MET A 6 -8.43 -46.48 22.35
C MET A 6 -9.53 -45.47 22.69
N ILE A 7 -9.22 -44.48 23.48
CA ILE A 7 -10.03 -43.27 23.61
C ILE A 7 -9.78 -42.44 22.37
N ALA A 8 -10.67 -42.52 21.40
CA ALA A 8 -10.72 -41.55 20.29
C ALA A 8 -11.11 -40.20 20.89
N ALA A 9 -10.12 -39.31 21.05
CA ALA A 9 -10.38 -37.91 21.37
C ALA A 9 -11.10 -37.31 20.15
N CYS A 10 -12.43 -37.23 20.20
CA CYS A 10 -13.19 -36.34 19.36
C CYS A 10 -12.75 -34.91 19.66
N VAL A 11 -11.84 -34.37 18.85
CA VAL A 11 -11.61 -32.94 18.80
C VAL A 11 -12.89 -32.36 18.20
N GLY A 12 -13.82 -32.01 19.08
CA GLY A 12 -15.02 -31.28 18.70
C GLY A 12 -14.57 -29.93 18.14
N HIS A 13 -14.71 -29.77 16.83
CA HIS A 13 -14.62 -28.46 16.20
C HIS A 13 -15.78 -27.64 16.76
N ALA A 14 -15.48 -26.76 17.71
CA ALA A 14 -16.45 -25.78 18.17
C ALA A 14 -16.89 -24.98 16.94
N ALA A 15 -18.19 -25.01 16.64
CA ALA A 15 -18.76 -24.26 15.55
C ALA A 15 -18.35 -22.80 15.70
N ALA A 16 -17.66 -22.26 14.70
CA ALA A 16 -17.20 -20.87 14.72
C ALA A 16 -18.40 -19.95 14.85
N LYS A 17 -18.49 -19.25 15.99
CA LYS A 17 -19.49 -18.23 16.27
C LYS A 17 -18.93 -16.88 15.80
N ASP A 18 -19.83 -15.91 15.58
CA ASP A 18 -19.43 -14.52 15.44
C ASP A 18 -18.48 -14.16 16.60
N SER A 19 -17.34 -13.59 16.31
CA SER A 19 -16.30 -13.32 17.30
C SER A 19 -15.73 -11.91 17.14
N LEU A 20 -15.32 -11.32 18.25
CA LEU A 20 -14.54 -10.08 18.28
C LEU A 20 -13.39 -10.30 19.26
N SER A 21 -12.17 -10.12 18.78
CA SER A 21 -10.95 -10.17 19.60
C SER A 21 -10.26 -8.82 19.58
N ASN A 22 -10.13 -8.19 20.75
CA ASN A 22 -9.42 -6.93 20.90
C ASN A 22 -7.97 -7.20 21.32
N TYR A 23 -7.03 -6.42 20.78
CA TYR A 23 -5.60 -6.57 21.04
C TYR A 23 -5.06 -5.32 21.75
N ALA A 24 -4.35 -5.53 22.84
CA ALA A 24 -3.65 -4.46 23.53
C ALA A 24 -2.41 -4.04 22.74
N LEU A 25 -2.34 -2.75 22.38
CA LEU A 25 -1.21 -2.15 21.67
C LEU A 25 -0.55 -1.09 22.56
N PRO A 26 0.41 -1.46 23.44
CA PRO A 26 1.14 -0.48 24.22
C PRO A 26 1.96 0.45 23.29
N ASP A 27 2.10 1.71 23.66
CA ASP A 27 2.79 2.74 22.84
C ASP A 27 4.25 2.34 22.47
N SER A 28 4.89 1.52 23.31
CA SER A 28 6.23 0.98 23.05
C SER A 28 6.33 0.11 21.79
N LEU A 29 5.21 -0.44 21.30
CA LEU A 29 5.17 -1.20 20.05
C LEU A 29 5.37 -0.32 18.81
N ARG A 30 4.99 0.97 18.87
CA ARG A 30 4.99 1.88 17.71
C ARG A 30 4.36 1.22 16.49
N ALA A 31 3.14 0.71 16.68
CA ALA A 31 2.41 -0.05 15.66
C ALA A 31 2.07 0.83 14.45
N ASN A 32 2.59 0.51 13.27
CA ASN A 32 2.30 1.21 12.02
C ASN A 32 1.62 0.33 10.97
N GLY A 33 1.31 -0.91 11.33
CA GLY A 33 0.55 -1.82 10.48
C GLY A 33 -0.13 -2.92 11.29
N LEU A 34 -1.28 -3.38 10.81
CA LEU A 34 -2.03 -4.51 11.33
C LEU A 34 -2.25 -5.51 10.20
N LEU A 35 -1.84 -6.75 10.40
CA LEU A 35 -1.90 -7.83 9.43
C LEU A 35 -2.72 -8.99 9.99
N ALA A 36 -3.57 -9.60 9.16
CA ALA A 36 -4.22 -10.85 9.51
C ALA A 36 -4.21 -11.84 8.34
N GLN A 37 -4.24 -13.11 8.68
CA GLN A 37 -4.46 -14.20 7.76
C GLN A 37 -5.88 -14.71 7.91
N VAL A 38 -6.63 -14.71 6.80
CA VAL A 38 -8.02 -15.15 6.72
C VAL A 38 -8.09 -16.39 5.83
N HIS A 39 -8.60 -17.47 6.35
CA HIS A 39 -8.88 -18.68 5.58
C HIS A 39 -10.32 -18.66 5.08
N ILE A 40 -10.49 -18.88 3.78
CA ILE A 40 -11.78 -18.88 3.10
C ILE A 40 -12.11 -20.32 2.72
N ASN A 41 -13.10 -20.89 3.40
CA ASN A 41 -13.64 -22.20 3.08
C ASN A 41 -14.83 -22.09 2.12
N LYS A 42 -15.35 -23.23 1.69
CA LYS A 42 -16.53 -23.26 0.82
C LYS A 42 -17.73 -22.60 1.51
N ILE A 43 -18.30 -21.60 0.86
CA ILE A 43 -19.47 -20.88 1.32
C ILE A 43 -20.70 -21.44 0.61
N SER A 44 -21.73 -21.80 1.38
CA SER A 44 -22.89 -22.52 0.86
C SER A 44 -24.21 -21.75 0.97
N THR A 45 -24.23 -20.64 1.70
CA THR A 45 -25.45 -19.85 1.95
C THR A 45 -25.43 -18.54 1.17
N LYS A 46 -26.65 -17.96 0.97
CA LYS A 46 -26.83 -16.63 0.39
C LYS A 46 -26.59 -15.50 1.43
N LYS A 47 -26.34 -15.85 2.68
CA LYS A 47 -26.07 -14.83 3.71
C LYS A 47 -24.58 -14.56 3.75
N GLU A 48 -24.22 -13.33 3.59
CA GLU A 48 -22.85 -12.85 3.63
C GLU A 48 -22.18 -13.17 4.96
N ALA A 49 -21.04 -13.84 4.90
CA ALA A 49 -20.12 -14.02 6.02
C ALA A 49 -19.03 -12.96 5.94
N LYS A 50 -18.56 -12.47 7.09
CA LYS A 50 -17.50 -11.46 7.15
C LYS A 50 -16.37 -11.92 8.08
N ALA A 51 -15.12 -11.69 7.66
CA ALA A 51 -13.94 -11.88 8.51
C ALA A 51 -12.87 -10.85 8.18
N GLY A 52 -12.30 -10.21 9.20
CA GLY A 52 -11.29 -9.18 8.95
C GLY A 52 -10.70 -8.55 10.20
N ILE A 53 -10.03 -7.45 9.98
CA ILE A 53 -9.33 -6.66 10.99
C ILE A 53 -9.85 -5.22 11.05
N GLN A 54 -9.67 -4.63 12.22
CA GLN A 54 -10.01 -3.23 12.46
C GLN A 54 -8.83 -2.54 13.14
N ALA A 55 -8.48 -1.34 12.64
CA ALA A 55 -7.49 -0.46 13.22
C ALA A 55 -8.07 0.96 13.33
N ASP A 56 -8.12 1.54 14.52
CA ASP A 56 -8.57 2.92 14.79
C ASP A 56 -9.93 3.28 14.15
N GLY A 57 -10.86 2.32 14.09
CA GLY A 57 -12.17 2.49 13.49
C GLY A 57 -12.28 2.14 12.00
N LEU A 58 -11.17 1.94 11.31
CA LEU A 58 -11.15 1.44 9.93
C LEU A 58 -11.26 -0.08 9.91
N LYS A 59 -11.97 -0.65 8.93
CA LYS A 59 -12.14 -2.09 8.80
C LYS A 59 -11.71 -2.56 7.42
N LEU A 60 -10.89 -3.59 7.39
CA LEU A 60 -10.52 -4.30 6.18
C LEU A 60 -10.92 -5.77 6.34
N PHE A 61 -11.78 -6.27 5.46
CA PHE A 61 -12.36 -7.59 5.63
C PHE A 61 -12.73 -8.27 4.32
N VAL A 62 -12.79 -9.58 4.36
CA VAL A 62 -13.44 -10.41 3.36
C VAL A 62 -14.92 -10.44 3.69
N GLU A 63 -15.76 -10.18 2.70
CA GLU A 63 -17.18 -10.46 2.68
C GLU A 63 -17.45 -11.51 1.63
N ALA A 64 -18.27 -12.52 1.96
CA ALA A 64 -18.49 -13.59 1.01
C ALA A 64 -19.83 -14.30 1.24
N ASP A 65 -20.53 -14.58 0.15
CA ASP A 65 -21.68 -15.44 0.09
C ASP A 65 -21.46 -16.61 -0.89
N ARG A 66 -22.52 -17.30 -1.30
CA ARG A 66 -22.44 -18.41 -2.25
C ARG A 66 -22.02 -17.99 -3.66
N LYS A 67 -22.23 -16.73 -4.04
CA LYS A 67 -22.05 -16.24 -5.40
C LYS A 67 -20.86 -15.29 -5.52
N GLU A 68 -20.71 -14.42 -4.55
CA GLU A 68 -19.82 -13.27 -4.58
C GLU A 68 -18.84 -13.31 -3.41
N GLN A 69 -17.65 -12.79 -3.64
CA GLN A 69 -16.60 -12.66 -2.65
C GLN A 69 -15.90 -11.33 -2.88
N ASP A 70 -15.81 -10.53 -1.83
CA ASP A 70 -15.35 -9.16 -1.90
C ASP A 70 -14.33 -8.85 -0.82
N ILE A 71 -13.43 -7.92 -1.12
CA ILE A 71 -12.63 -7.22 -0.11
C ILE A 71 -13.20 -5.83 0.08
N LEU A 72 -13.61 -5.53 1.31
CA LEU A 72 -14.09 -4.21 1.67
C LEU A 72 -13.10 -3.50 2.60
N PHE A 73 -12.86 -2.23 2.29
CA PHE A 73 -12.10 -1.32 3.16
C PHE A 73 -13.00 -0.15 3.55
N SER A 74 -13.55 -0.18 4.75
CA SER A 74 -14.49 0.84 5.25
C SER A 74 -13.83 1.77 6.27
N PHE A 75 -14.30 3.03 6.28
CA PHE A 75 -13.70 4.13 7.04
C PHE A 75 -14.70 4.79 7.97
N PRO A 76 -14.22 5.49 9.03
CA PRO A 76 -15.07 6.31 9.85
C PRO A 76 -15.61 7.52 9.07
N ALA A 77 -16.74 8.05 9.51
CA ALA A 77 -17.32 9.26 8.92
C ALA A 77 -16.30 10.42 8.93
N GLY A 78 -16.23 11.16 7.82
CA GLY A 78 -15.29 12.26 7.63
C GLY A 78 -13.89 11.86 7.16
N ALA A 79 -13.63 10.60 6.93
CA ALA A 79 -12.44 10.16 6.19
C ALA A 79 -12.56 10.60 4.72
N ILE A 80 -11.42 10.89 4.10
CA ILE A 80 -11.35 11.32 2.69
C ILE A 80 -10.57 10.27 1.91
N ILE A 81 -11.15 9.71 0.86
CA ILE A 81 -10.46 8.80 -0.05
C ILE A 81 -9.40 9.59 -0.81
N VAL A 82 -8.15 9.11 -0.76
CA VAL A 82 -6.98 9.76 -1.39
C VAL A 82 -6.58 9.02 -2.66
N THR A 83 -6.63 7.69 -2.63
CA THR A 83 -6.39 6.87 -3.82
C THR A 83 -7.15 5.56 -3.72
N LYS A 84 -7.52 5.01 -4.87
CA LYS A 84 -8.12 3.68 -5.01
C LYS A 84 -7.14 2.73 -5.69
N GLY A 85 -7.25 1.45 -5.41
CA GLY A 85 -6.61 0.42 -6.20
C GLY A 85 -7.23 0.32 -7.59
N ILE A 86 -6.55 -0.34 -8.52
CA ILE A 86 -7.08 -0.62 -9.86
C ILE A 86 -8.27 -1.56 -9.72
N ASP A 87 -9.36 -1.30 -10.46
CA ASP A 87 -10.62 -2.07 -10.43
C ASP A 87 -11.25 -2.14 -9.02
N VAL A 88 -11.09 -1.09 -8.22
CA VAL A 88 -11.73 -0.93 -6.92
C VAL A 88 -12.80 0.14 -7.03
N ASP A 89 -14.01 -0.19 -6.59
CA ASP A 89 -15.15 0.71 -6.59
C ASP A 89 -15.32 1.45 -5.25
N GLU A 90 -16.03 2.55 -5.28
CA GLU A 90 -16.39 3.33 -4.09
C GLU A 90 -17.85 3.05 -3.75
N GLU A 91 -18.09 2.61 -2.51
CA GLU A 91 -19.39 2.29 -1.96
C GLU A 91 -19.78 3.32 -0.89
N ASP A 92 -20.96 3.91 -1.02
CA ASP A 92 -21.59 4.82 -0.03
C ASP A 92 -20.70 5.95 0.50
N GLY A 93 -19.62 6.33 -0.20
CA GLY A 93 -18.68 7.37 0.20
C GLY A 93 -17.83 7.06 1.45
N ASN A 94 -18.00 5.88 2.06
CA ASN A 94 -17.31 5.46 3.29
C ASN A 94 -16.64 4.10 3.19
N SER A 95 -16.66 3.46 2.03
CA SER A 95 -15.99 2.19 1.79
C SER A 95 -15.49 2.05 0.36
N LEU A 96 -14.50 1.20 0.20
CA LEU A 96 -13.97 0.74 -1.07
C LEU A 96 -14.21 -0.76 -1.16
N GLU A 97 -14.67 -1.21 -2.32
CA GLU A 97 -15.00 -2.61 -2.59
C GLU A 97 -14.23 -3.13 -3.80
N TRP A 98 -13.76 -4.35 -3.69
CA TRP A 98 -13.13 -5.07 -4.78
C TRP A 98 -13.64 -6.50 -4.87
N GLU A 99 -14.42 -6.76 -5.93
CA GLU A 99 -14.91 -8.10 -6.24
C GLU A 99 -13.78 -9.01 -6.70
N HIS A 100 -13.64 -10.18 -6.08
CA HIS A 100 -12.61 -11.15 -6.46
C HIS A 100 -12.95 -12.56 -6.00
N ALA A 101 -12.95 -13.50 -6.94
CA ALA A 101 -13.11 -14.93 -6.65
C ALA A 101 -11.81 -15.52 -6.07
N PHE A 102 -11.77 -15.75 -4.76
CA PHE A 102 -10.62 -16.34 -4.08
C PHE A 102 -10.54 -17.84 -4.31
N ALA A 103 -9.34 -18.35 -4.52
CA ALA A 103 -9.10 -19.78 -4.54
C ALA A 103 -9.43 -20.40 -3.19
N ALA A 104 -10.25 -21.45 -3.20
CA ALA A 104 -10.58 -22.21 -1.97
C ALA A 104 -9.29 -22.78 -1.35
N ASP A 105 -9.31 -22.92 -0.02
CA ASP A 105 -8.25 -23.53 0.79
C ASP A 105 -6.89 -22.78 0.79
N LYS A 106 -6.83 -21.58 0.21
CA LYS A 106 -5.65 -20.70 0.30
C LYS A 106 -5.95 -19.48 1.17
N PRO A 107 -5.20 -19.27 2.27
CA PRO A 107 -5.44 -18.12 3.11
C PRO A 107 -5.03 -16.83 2.41
N VAL A 108 -5.88 -15.83 2.43
CA VAL A 108 -5.55 -14.45 2.04
C VAL A 108 -4.95 -13.71 3.23
N GLN A 109 -4.13 -12.70 2.98
CA GLN A 109 -3.64 -11.82 4.04
C GLN A 109 -4.21 -10.42 3.83
N LEU A 110 -4.77 -9.86 4.88
CA LEU A 110 -5.29 -8.49 4.95
C LEU A 110 -4.29 -7.63 5.72
N TYR A 111 -3.97 -6.45 5.20
CA TYR A 111 -3.01 -5.57 5.84
C TYR A 111 -3.48 -4.12 5.82
N ILE A 112 -3.58 -3.49 6.99
CA ILE A 112 -3.79 -2.05 7.15
C ILE A 112 -2.46 -1.42 7.53
N ALA A 113 -1.98 -0.46 6.74
CA ALA A 113 -0.78 0.33 7.04
C ALA A 113 -1.15 1.77 7.38
N THR A 114 -0.34 2.42 8.22
CA THR A 114 -0.48 3.84 8.53
C THR A 114 0.77 4.64 8.16
N ALA A 115 0.56 5.89 7.75
CA ALA A 115 1.61 6.89 7.62
C ALA A 115 1.16 8.21 8.23
N SER A 116 2.00 8.79 9.06
CA SER A 116 1.76 10.08 9.72
C SER A 116 3.03 10.90 9.79
N ASP A 117 2.88 12.21 9.91
CA ASP A 117 3.97 13.16 10.12
C ASP A 117 3.52 14.13 11.23
N SER A 118 4.40 14.44 12.16
CA SER A 118 4.11 15.34 13.27
C SER A 118 3.73 16.76 12.83
N ALA A 119 4.14 17.18 11.64
CA ALA A 119 3.79 18.47 11.06
C ALA A 119 2.41 18.51 10.39
N LEU A 120 1.78 17.34 10.17
CA LEU A 120 0.48 17.21 9.53
C LEU A 120 -0.60 16.87 10.57
N ASN A 121 -1.80 17.37 10.35
CA ASN A 121 -2.94 17.11 11.23
C ASN A 121 -3.83 15.98 10.66
N TYR A 122 -3.21 14.96 10.06
CA TYR A 122 -3.90 13.79 9.55
C TYR A 122 -2.99 12.55 9.53
N THR A 123 -3.63 11.39 9.44
CA THR A 123 -2.96 10.10 9.21
C THR A 123 -3.54 9.47 7.95
N LEU A 124 -2.69 8.92 7.09
CA LEU A 124 -3.12 8.04 6.00
C LEU A 124 -3.25 6.61 6.51
N TYR A 125 -4.33 5.95 6.12
CA TYR A 125 -4.54 4.52 6.29
C TYR A 125 -4.72 3.88 4.92
N SER A 126 -3.97 2.84 4.66
CA SER A 126 -4.01 2.11 3.39
C SER A 126 -4.37 0.65 3.66
N GLY A 127 -5.36 0.14 2.93
CA GLY A 127 -5.80 -1.25 2.97
C GLY A 127 -5.20 -2.05 1.81
N TYR A 128 -4.66 -3.23 2.12
CA TYR A 128 -4.03 -4.13 1.14
C TYR A 128 -4.49 -5.56 1.34
N VAL A 129 -4.52 -6.32 0.25
CA VAL A 129 -4.73 -7.77 0.27
C VAL A 129 -3.59 -8.49 -0.43
N PHE A 130 -3.13 -9.61 0.14
CA PHE A 130 -2.25 -10.54 -0.54
C PHE A 130 -3.07 -11.67 -1.15
N LEU A 131 -2.88 -11.90 -2.45
CA LEU A 131 -3.55 -12.92 -3.25
C LEU A 131 -2.62 -14.13 -3.41
N PRO A 132 -2.88 -15.24 -2.71
CA PRO A 132 -1.97 -16.39 -2.70
C PRO A 132 -1.91 -17.14 -4.03
N ASP A 133 -2.96 -17.09 -4.84
CA ASP A 133 -3.04 -17.69 -6.17
C ASP A 133 -2.19 -16.91 -7.20
N GLN A 134 -2.11 -15.60 -7.06
CA GLN A 134 -1.31 -14.71 -7.91
C GLN A 134 0.06 -14.40 -7.31
N ASN A 135 0.29 -14.74 -6.03
CA ASN A 135 1.49 -14.41 -5.27
C ASN A 135 1.80 -12.90 -5.29
N LYS A 136 0.78 -12.03 -5.09
CA LYS A 136 0.89 -10.57 -5.22
C LYS A 136 0.13 -9.83 -4.13
N TRP A 137 0.69 -8.69 -3.71
CA TRP A 137 -0.01 -7.68 -2.92
C TRP A 137 -0.76 -6.72 -3.85
N LYS A 138 -2.03 -6.46 -3.51
CA LYS A 138 -2.90 -5.47 -4.18
C LYS A 138 -3.29 -4.39 -3.19
N LEU A 139 -3.24 -3.13 -3.64
CA LEU A 139 -3.84 -2.00 -2.93
C LEU A 139 -5.35 -2.03 -3.12
N ILE A 140 -6.11 -1.96 -2.03
CA ILE A 140 -7.56 -1.68 -2.08
C ILE A 140 -7.77 -0.17 -2.12
N GLY A 141 -7.12 0.57 -1.22
CA GLY A 141 -7.12 2.02 -1.30
C GLY A 141 -6.50 2.67 -0.08
N THR A 142 -6.51 3.99 -0.10
CA THR A 142 -5.97 4.83 0.97
C THR A 142 -6.97 5.92 1.30
N CYS A 143 -7.22 6.11 2.58
CA CYS A 143 -7.97 7.25 3.08
C CYS A 143 -7.13 8.11 4.03
N LYS A 144 -7.49 9.39 4.11
CA LYS A 144 -6.97 10.36 5.04
C LYS A 144 -7.97 10.57 6.17
N VAL A 145 -7.52 10.41 7.41
CA VAL A 145 -8.29 10.66 8.61
C VAL A 145 -7.68 11.83 9.35
N ASN A 146 -8.46 12.86 9.64
CA ASN A 146 -7.98 14.03 10.38
C ASN A 146 -7.67 13.65 11.84
N GLY A 147 -6.60 14.23 12.37
CA GLY A 147 -6.11 13.98 13.72
C GLY A 147 -4.66 13.47 13.74
N LYS A 148 -3.98 13.69 14.85
CA LYS A 148 -2.57 13.29 15.05
C LYS A 148 -2.48 11.96 15.78
N TRP A 149 -2.72 10.87 15.09
CA TRP A 149 -2.68 9.56 15.76
C TRP A 149 -1.30 8.89 15.68
N GLY A 150 -0.62 9.01 14.56
CA GLY A 150 0.73 8.46 14.39
C GLY A 150 0.75 6.95 14.27
N ASN A 151 0.80 6.25 15.39
CA ASN A 151 0.73 4.79 15.45
C ASN A 151 -0.71 4.32 15.63
N ILE A 152 -1.01 3.08 15.22
CA ILE A 152 -2.29 2.42 15.51
C ILE A 152 -2.46 2.31 17.03
N LYS A 153 -3.60 2.77 17.55
CA LYS A 153 -3.94 2.79 18.97
C LYS A 153 -4.91 1.69 19.37
N SER A 154 -5.80 1.31 18.45
CA SER A 154 -6.74 0.22 18.68
C SER A 154 -6.67 -0.80 17.54
N ALA A 155 -6.66 -2.08 17.90
CA ALA A 155 -6.67 -3.17 16.94
C ALA A 155 -7.61 -4.27 17.41
N SER A 156 -8.36 -4.81 16.47
CA SER A 156 -9.18 -6.00 16.69
C SER A 156 -9.28 -6.85 15.43
N SER A 157 -9.67 -8.10 15.61
CA SER A 157 -10.12 -8.97 14.54
C SER A 157 -11.53 -9.46 14.81
N TYR A 158 -12.29 -9.73 13.77
CA TYR A 158 -13.68 -10.14 13.93
C TYR A 158 -14.14 -11.10 12.84
N THR A 159 -15.14 -11.90 13.20
CA THR A 159 -15.96 -12.69 12.27
C THR A 159 -17.42 -12.39 12.52
N ALA A 160 -18.25 -12.36 11.47
CA ALA A 160 -19.67 -12.09 11.58
C ALA A 160 -20.49 -12.95 10.61
N ASN A 161 -21.77 -13.16 10.96
CA ASN A 161 -22.75 -13.91 10.18
C ASN A 161 -22.40 -15.39 9.95
N LEU A 162 -21.57 -16.00 10.80
CA LEU A 162 -21.14 -17.40 10.68
C LEU A 162 -22.13 -18.42 11.27
N LYS A 163 -23.21 -18.01 11.94
CA LYS A 163 -24.17 -18.93 12.61
C LYS A 163 -24.75 -20.02 11.71
N LYS A 164 -24.98 -19.72 10.42
CA LYS A 164 -25.53 -20.65 9.44
C LYS A 164 -24.48 -21.38 8.60
N GLN A 165 -23.21 -20.98 8.71
CA GLN A 165 -22.08 -21.53 7.98
C GLN A 165 -20.81 -21.48 8.83
N PRO A 166 -20.79 -22.23 9.95
CA PRO A 166 -19.64 -22.22 10.84
C PRO A 166 -18.38 -22.65 10.10
N GLY A 167 -17.30 -21.86 10.26
CA GLY A 167 -16.03 -22.13 9.61
C GLY A 167 -15.90 -21.68 8.15
N ALA A 168 -16.90 -21.04 7.56
CA ALA A 168 -16.80 -20.49 6.19
C ALA A 168 -15.64 -19.50 6.03
N LEU A 169 -15.47 -18.62 6.99
CA LEU A 169 -14.34 -17.71 7.12
C LEU A 169 -13.69 -17.88 8.50
N GLN A 170 -12.37 -17.94 8.55
CA GLN A 170 -11.62 -18.11 9.80
C GLN A 170 -10.42 -17.15 9.82
N ILE A 171 -10.25 -16.40 10.91
CA ILE A 171 -9.01 -15.69 11.17
C ILE A 171 -8.04 -16.66 11.83
N GLN A 172 -6.93 -16.93 11.15
CA GLN A 172 -5.93 -17.88 11.61
C GLN A 172 -4.91 -17.21 12.53
N GLN A 173 -4.39 -16.07 12.12
CA GLN A 173 -3.34 -15.34 12.83
C GLN A 173 -3.47 -13.84 12.62
N VAL A 174 -3.03 -13.07 13.61
CA VAL A 174 -2.99 -11.59 13.56
C VAL A 174 -1.63 -11.11 14.05
N TRP A 175 -1.05 -10.16 13.33
CA TRP A 175 0.23 -9.53 13.68
C TRP A 175 0.12 -8.01 13.65
N VAL A 176 0.95 -7.38 14.44
CA VAL A 176 1.23 -5.96 14.34
C VAL A 176 2.60 -5.74 13.71
N GLN A 177 2.70 -4.81 12.76
CA GLN A 177 3.98 -4.33 12.26
C GLN A 177 4.46 -3.17 13.11
N ARG A 178 5.72 -3.22 13.54
CA ARG A 178 6.39 -2.16 14.29
C ARG A 178 7.01 -1.13 13.35
N GLY A 179 7.33 0.06 13.86
CA GLY A 179 7.99 1.11 13.11
C GLY A 179 9.33 0.73 12.47
N ASN A 180 10.00 -0.30 12.96
CA ASN A 180 11.22 -0.87 12.36
C ASN A 180 10.94 -1.94 11.27
N GLY A 181 9.66 -2.18 10.94
CA GLY A 181 9.22 -3.17 9.95
C GLY A 181 9.05 -4.59 10.46
N SER A 182 9.46 -4.90 11.70
CA SER A 182 9.32 -6.25 12.27
C SER A 182 7.85 -6.56 12.61
N LEU A 183 7.45 -7.83 12.46
CA LEU A 183 6.12 -8.31 12.85
C LEU A 183 6.15 -8.89 14.25
N LYS A 184 5.11 -8.60 15.05
CA LYS A 184 4.84 -9.24 16.33
C LYS A 184 3.45 -9.87 16.28
N GLU A 185 3.37 -11.17 16.55
CA GLU A 185 2.10 -11.89 16.65
C GLU A 185 1.28 -11.41 17.84
N LEU A 186 -0.02 -11.24 17.62
CA LEU A 186 -1.00 -10.82 18.62
C LEU A 186 -1.95 -11.95 19.01
N SER A 187 -2.23 -12.86 18.08
CA SER A 187 -3.13 -13.99 18.32
C SER A 187 -2.39 -15.18 18.94
N ALA A 188 -3.06 -15.88 19.85
CA ALA A 188 -2.53 -17.08 20.49
C ALA A 188 -3.00 -18.37 19.80
N THR A 189 -2.86 -18.49 18.48
CA THR A 189 -3.29 -19.68 17.75
C THR A 189 -2.18 -20.73 17.64
N ALA A 190 -2.56 -22.01 17.74
CA ALA A 190 -1.62 -23.14 17.67
C ALA A 190 -1.09 -23.41 16.25
N ALA A 191 -1.80 -22.98 15.21
CA ALA A 191 -1.42 -23.18 13.82
C ALA A 191 -0.49 -22.03 13.36
N LYS A 192 0.76 -22.35 13.05
CA LYS A 192 1.73 -21.40 12.49
C LYS A 192 1.78 -21.56 10.97
N ALA A 193 1.00 -20.78 10.24
CA ALA A 193 1.21 -20.63 8.81
C ALA A 193 2.31 -19.58 8.54
N PRO A 194 3.08 -19.72 7.44
CA PRO A 194 4.06 -18.71 7.07
C PRO A 194 3.37 -17.37 6.80
N VAL A 195 3.80 -16.32 7.49
CA VAL A 195 3.36 -14.95 7.18
C VAL A 195 4.25 -14.39 6.09
N LEU A 196 3.63 -13.84 5.04
CA LEU A 196 4.37 -13.12 4.02
C LEU A 196 4.55 -11.67 4.48
N MET A 197 5.77 -11.16 4.34
CA MET A 197 6.04 -9.76 4.63
C MET A 197 5.28 -8.87 3.66
N PRO A 198 4.64 -7.78 4.14
CA PRO A 198 3.98 -6.82 3.27
C PRO A 198 4.90 -6.38 2.13
N PHE A 199 4.33 -6.37 0.90
CA PHE A 199 5.02 -5.97 -0.33
C PHE A 199 6.21 -6.84 -0.74
N SER A 200 6.26 -8.11 -0.32
CA SER A 200 7.26 -9.08 -0.78
C SER A 200 7.16 -9.31 -2.30
N ASN A 201 5.97 -9.17 -2.86
CA ASN A 201 5.72 -9.15 -4.31
C ASN A 201 4.50 -8.25 -4.60
N VAL A 202 4.55 -7.46 -5.69
CA VAL A 202 3.49 -6.52 -6.08
C VAL A 202 3.17 -6.63 -7.55
N ASP A 203 1.96 -6.27 -7.96
CA ASP A 203 1.59 -6.22 -9.38
C ASP A 203 2.16 -4.95 -10.04
N SER A 204 3.43 -5.04 -10.44
CA SER A 204 4.11 -3.93 -11.09
C SER A 204 3.69 -3.74 -12.55
N ILE A 205 3.25 -4.81 -13.24
CA ILE A 205 2.88 -4.73 -14.67
C ILE A 205 1.55 -4.03 -14.84
N GLN A 206 0.52 -4.43 -14.10
CA GLN A 206 -0.80 -3.80 -14.18
C GLN A 206 -0.71 -2.33 -13.77
N GLN A 207 0.03 -2.02 -12.69
CA GLN A 207 0.22 -0.63 -12.25
C GLN A 207 1.00 0.19 -13.28
N ALA A 208 2.05 -0.34 -13.90
CA ALA A 208 2.79 0.37 -14.92
C ALA A 208 1.92 0.69 -16.14
N THR A 209 1.06 -0.25 -16.57
CA THR A 209 0.10 -0.04 -17.67
C THR A 209 -0.92 1.06 -17.32
N PHE A 210 -1.41 1.07 -16.09
CA PHE A 210 -2.32 2.11 -15.60
C PHE A 210 -1.65 3.48 -15.57
N ASP A 211 -0.46 3.58 -14.97
CA ASP A 211 0.30 4.82 -14.89
C ASP A 211 0.62 5.38 -16.28
N GLU A 212 1.04 4.51 -17.22
CA GLU A 212 1.29 4.86 -18.61
C GLU A 212 0.07 5.49 -19.25
N LYS A 213 -1.10 4.86 -19.10
CA LYS A 213 -2.36 5.39 -19.64
C LYS A 213 -2.68 6.77 -19.07
N VAL A 214 -2.57 6.96 -17.75
CA VAL A 214 -2.83 8.24 -17.09
C VAL A 214 -1.91 9.35 -17.62
N ILE A 215 -0.62 9.04 -17.82
CA ILE A 215 0.34 10.02 -18.35
C ILE A 215 0.06 10.34 -19.81
N GLN A 216 -0.24 9.33 -20.64
CA GLN A 216 -0.58 9.53 -22.06
C GLN A 216 -1.85 10.37 -22.23
N ASP A 217 -2.90 10.12 -21.46
CA ASP A 217 -4.12 10.90 -21.46
C ASP A 217 -3.83 12.38 -21.08
N ALA A 218 -2.93 12.60 -20.12
CA ALA A 218 -2.51 13.95 -19.72
C ALA A 218 -1.66 14.66 -20.78
N ILE A 219 -0.82 13.95 -21.51
CA ILE A 219 -0.06 14.48 -22.65
C ILE A 219 -1.05 14.88 -23.77
N ALA A 220 -1.98 14.00 -24.10
CA ALA A 220 -2.98 14.21 -25.16
C ALA A 220 -3.89 15.42 -24.86
N SER A 221 -4.27 15.60 -23.58
CA SER A 221 -5.09 16.74 -23.14
C SER A 221 -4.30 18.03 -22.89
N GLY A 222 -2.97 18.02 -23.02
CA GLY A 222 -2.12 19.18 -22.75
C GLY A 222 -1.92 19.49 -21.25
N LYS A 223 -2.32 18.60 -20.36
CA LYS A 223 -2.11 18.75 -18.90
C LYS A 223 -0.64 18.68 -18.51
N THR A 224 0.20 18.02 -19.30
CA THR A 224 1.67 17.99 -19.13
C THR A 224 2.39 18.20 -20.44
N ASP A 225 3.55 18.88 -20.39
CA ASP A 225 4.47 19.12 -21.50
C ASP A 225 5.62 18.10 -21.55
N ALA A 226 5.71 17.19 -20.60
CA ALA A 226 6.70 16.12 -20.55
C ALA A 226 6.37 15.04 -21.57
N LYS A 227 6.81 15.20 -22.82
CA LYS A 227 6.47 14.34 -23.98
C LYS A 227 7.60 13.39 -24.40
N GLU A 228 8.85 13.76 -24.10
CA GLU A 228 10.00 12.92 -24.38
C GLU A 228 10.02 11.73 -23.40
N LYS A 229 10.54 10.58 -23.82
CA LYS A 229 10.55 9.37 -23.03
C LYS A 229 11.98 8.84 -22.83
N ALA A 230 12.37 8.66 -21.56
CA ALA A 230 13.61 8.02 -21.15
C ALA A 230 13.25 6.66 -20.52
N VAL A 231 13.28 5.59 -21.30
CA VAL A 231 12.74 4.27 -20.93
C VAL A 231 11.25 4.41 -20.59
N ASP A 232 10.84 4.39 -19.33
CA ASP A 232 9.46 4.54 -18.87
C ASP A 232 9.21 5.85 -18.09
N VAL A 233 10.16 6.79 -18.10
CA VAL A 233 10.02 8.11 -17.49
C VAL A 233 9.77 9.13 -18.57
N TYR A 234 8.80 10.03 -18.35
CA TYR A 234 8.53 11.13 -19.27
C TYR A 234 9.26 12.40 -18.83
N TYR A 235 9.74 13.20 -19.78
CA TYR A 235 10.43 14.42 -19.47
C TYR A 235 10.24 15.52 -20.52
N SER A 236 10.56 16.76 -20.14
CA SER A 236 10.80 17.87 -21.04
C SER A 236 12.00 18.68 -20.54
N ILE A 237 12.84 19.14 -21.47
CA ILE A 237 13.92 20.09 -21.16
C ILE A 237 13.31 21.50 -21.13
N VAL A 238 13.20 22.06 -19.92
CA VAL A 238 12.63 23.39 -19.69
C VAL A 238 13.66 24.47 -20.02
N LYS A 239 14.96 24.18 -19.78
CA LYS A 239 16.10 25.05 -20.13
C LYS A 239 17.29 24.17 -20.48
N GLU A 240 17.91 24.45 -21.63
CA GLU A 240 19.14 23.76 -22.01
C GLU A 240 20.32 24.21 -21.12
N GLY A 241 21.08 23.22 -20.65
CA GLY A 241 22.33 23.46 -19.94
C GLY A 241 23.52 23.53 -20.91
N THR A 242 24.54 24.32 -20.56
CA THR A 242 25.75 24.43 -21.36
C THR A 242 26.95 23.67 -20.81
N GLY A 243 26.79 23.08 -19.61
CA GLY A 243 27.82 22.28 -18.96
C GLY A 243 27.85 20.82 -19.45
N LYS A 244 28.58 19.97 -18.72
CA LYS A 244 28.66 18.55 -19.03
C LYS A 244 27.30 17.85 -18.83
N SER A 245 27.11 16.73 -19.53
CA SER A 245 25.99 15.83 -19.28
C SER A 245 26.12 15.16 -17.91
N VAL A 246 24.99 14.89 -17.26
CA VAL A 246 24.93 14.16 -15.98
C VAL A 246 25.12 12.67 -16.24
N ALA A 247 25.94 12.00 -15.44
CA ALA A 247 26.07 10.54 -15.43
C ALA A 247 25.36 9.95 -14.19
N VAL A 248 24.83 8.73 -14.30
CA VAL A 248 24.18 8.04 -13.18
C VAL A 248 25.14 7.84 -11.99
N THR A 249 26.42 7.76 -12.26
CA THR A 249 27.49 7.65 -11.26
C THR A 249 27.92 8.97 -10.66
N ASP A 250 27.31 10.09 -11.06
CA ASP A 250 27.64 11.40 -10.49
C ASP A 250 26.92 11.63 -9.15
N THR A 251 27.56 12.46 -8.31
CA THR A 251 26.91 13.21 -7.25
C THR A 251 26.40 14.51 -7.85
N VAL A 252 25.09 14.75 -7.78
CA VAL A 252 24.44 15.92 -8.36
C VAL A 252 24.06 16.92 -7.29
N THR A 253 24.27 18.22 -7.57
CA THR A 253 23.79 19.34 -6.76
C THR A 253 22.68 20.04 -7.54
N VAL A 254 21.48 20.10 -6.95
CA VAL A 254 20.25 20.49 -7.66
C VAL A 254 19.36 21.38 -6.81
N PHE A 255 18.64 22.29 -7.47
CA PHE A 255 17.36 22.78 -6.94
C PHE A 255 16.26 21.89 -7.49
N TYR A 256 15.28 21.55 -6.67
CA TYR A 256 14.15 20.76 -7.13
C TYR A 256 12.85 21.10 -6.40
N LYS A 257 11.74 20.78 -7.07
CA LYS A 257 10.38 20.76 -6.52
C LYS A 257 9.71 19.45 -6.94
N GLY A 258 9.31 18.65 -5.95
CA GLY A 258 8.57 17.40 -6.13
C GLY A 258 7.11 17.56 -5.73
N TYR A 259 6.17 17.11 -6.59
CA TYR A 259 4.74 17.19 -6.35
C TYR A 259 4.00 16.02 -6.96
N LEU A 260 2.78 15.75 -6.46
CA LEU A 260 1.93 14.70 -6.97
C LEU A 260 1.37 15.07 -8.35
N PHE A 261 1.37 14.13 -9.27
CA PHE A 261 0.79 14.33 -10.61
C PHE A 261 -0.73 14.52 -10.56
N SER A 262 -1.40 13.89 -9.59
CA SER A 262 -2.85 13.90 -9.44
C SER A 262 -3.43 15.29 -9.19
N ASP A 263 -2.86 16.02 -8.23
CA ASP A 263 -3.41 17.28 -7.71
C ASP A 263 -2.39 18.43 -7.58
N GLY A 264 -1.12 18.19 -7.91
CA GLY A 264 -0.06 19.18 -7.80
C GLY A 264 0.44 19.44 -6.37
N SER A 265 0.00 18.68 -5.38
CA SER A 265 0.42 18.83 -3.97
C SER A 265 1.90 18.61 -3.80
N VAL A 266 2.60 19.61 -3.30
CA VAL A 266 4.06 19.58 -3.10
C VAL A 266 4.38 18.74 -1.88
N PHE A 267 5.19 17.70 -2.08
CA PHE A 267 5.62 16.83 -0.98
C PHE A 267 7.05 17.14 -0.51
N ASP A 268 7.91 17.65 -1.39
CA ASP A 268 9.28 18.01 -1.06
C ASP A 268 9.85 19.04 -2.04
N GLN A 269 10.73 19.94 -1.57
CA GLN A 269 11.42 20.91 -2.40
C GLN A 269 12.63 21.51 -1.69
N THR A 270 13.62 21.95 -2.45
CA THR A 270 14.66 22.85 -1.99
C THR A 270 14.11 24.27 -1.83
N LYS A 271 14.73 25.06 -0.96
CA LYS A 271 14.39 26.47 -0.75
C LYS A 271 15.53 27.38 -1.25
N GLU A 272 16.27 27.96 -0.34
CA GLU A 272 17.35 28.94 -0.66
C GLU A 272 18.64 28.27 -1.12
N LYS A 273 18.87 27.02 -0.75
CA LYS A 273 20.11 26.29 -1.05
C LYS A 273 19.80 25.01 -1.83
N PRO A 274 20.65 24.68 -2.81
CA PRO A 274 20.52 23.40 -3.51
C PRO A 274 20.85 22.23 -2.59
N ALA A 275 20.34 21.06 -2.92
CA ALA A 275 20.64 19.81 -2.24
C ALA A 275 21.59 18.95 -3.07
N THR A 276 22.43 18.16 -2.42
CA THR A 276 23.45 17.33 -3.06
C THR A 276 23.20 15.86 -2.76
N PHE A 277 23.15 15.04 -3.82
CA PHE A 277 22.82 13.61 -3.73
C PHE A 277 23.69 12.76 -4.67
N PRO A 278 24.14 11.56 -4.25
CA PRO A 278 24.59 10.55 -5.18
C PRO A 278 23.40 10.08 -6.04
N LEU A 279 23.45 10.29 -7.36
CA LEU A 279 22.31 10.01 -8.24
C LEU A 279 21.88 8.55 -8.21
N ASN A 280 22.83 7.63 -8.13
CA ASN A 280 22.57 6.18 -8.06
C ASN A 280 21.85 5.70 -6.77
N ARG A 281 21.69 6.58 -5.76
CA ARG A 281 20.95 6.31 -4.51
C ARG A 281 19.53 6.88 -4.51
N LEU A 282 19.17 7.65 -5.53
CA LEU A 282 17.85 8.25 -5.66
C LEU A 282 16.86 7.25 -6.31
N ILE A 283 15.57 7.62 -6.35
CA ILE A 283 14.53 6.82 -7.02
C ILE A 283 14.88 6.60 -8.49
N ARG A 284 14.45 5.47 -9.03
CA ARG A 284 14.84 5.03 -10.38
C ARG A 284 14.50 6.06 -11.45
N GLY A 285 13.39 6.77 -11.31
CA GLY A 285 12.98 7.81 -12.25
C GLY A 285 14.01 8.93 -12.42
N TRP A 286 14.66 9.38 -11.35
CA TRP A 286 15.75 10.37 -11.42
C TRP A 286 16.97 9.81 -12.16
N GLN A 287 17.35 8.57 -11.87
CA GLN A 287 18.50 7.91 -12.50
C GLN A 287 18.34 7.77 -14.01
N LEU A 288 17.10 7.56 -14.48
CA LEU A 288 16.79 7.39 -15.90
C LEU A 288 16.71 8.72 -16.65
N ALA A 289 16.16 9.76 -16.03
CA ALA A 289 15.86 11.02 -16.73
C ALA A 289 16.95 12.09 -16.62
N LEU A 290 17.64 12.21 -15.46
CA LEU A 290 18.66 13.25 -15.30
C LEU A 290 19.83 13.19 -16.30
N PRO A 291 20.28 12.03 -16.80
CA PRO A 291 21.30 11.98 -17.86
C PRO A 291 20.95 12.72 -19.15
N TYR A 292 19.69 13.04 -19.39
CA TYR A 292 19.25 13.86 -20.52
C TYR A 292 19.38 15.37 -20.26
N CYS A 293 19.69 15.78 -19.02
CA CYS A 293 19.92 17.17 -18.64
C CYS A 293 21.41 17.46 -18.50
N LYS A 294 21.86 18.63 -18.98
CA LYS A 294 23.22 19.11 -18.77
C LYS A 294 23.29 20.03 -17.55
N VAL A 295 24.46 20.17 -16.96
CA VAL A 295 24.72 21.16 -15.90
C VAL A 295 24.36 22.56 -16.39
N GLY A 296 23.67 23.36 -15.56
CA GLY A 296 23.07 24.64 -15.87
C GLY A 296 21.68 24.56 -16.53
N GLY A 297 21.20 23.36 -16.83
CA GLY A 297 19.90 23.10 -17.41
C GLY A 297 18.80 22.86 -16.38
N LYS A 298 17.56 22.89 -16.87
CA LYS A 298 16.37 22.56 -16.09
C LYS A 298 15.53 21.53 -16.85
N ILE A 299 15.12 20.49 -16.14
CA ILE A 299 14.31 19.38 -16.65
C ILE A 299 13.07 19.22 -15.77
N LYS A 300 11.94 18.93 -16.41
CA LYS A 300 10.73 18.44 -15.76
C LYS A 300 10.60 16.96 -16.07
N ILE A 301 10.36 16.15 -15.05
CA ILE A 301 10.20 14.71 -15.19
C ILE A 301 8.88 14.25 -14.58
N VAL A 302 8.21 13.32 -15.25
CA VAL A 302 7.00 12.63 -14.77
C VAL A 302 7.34 11.17 -14.60
N ILE A 303 7.26 10.68 -13.38
CA ILE A 303 7.76 9.37 -12.98
C ILE A 303 6.59 8.47 -12.63
N PRO A 304 6.36 7.37 -13.37
CA PRO A 304 5.40 6.34 -12.96
C PRO A 304 5.69 5.80 -11.56
N SER A 305 4.66 5.43 -10.84
CA SER A 305 4.75 5.05 -9.43
C SER A 305 5.75 3.92 -9.15
N GLY A 306 5.86 2.94 -10.06
CA GLY A 306 6.80 1.83 -9.95
C GLY A 306 8.28 2.22 -10.00
N LEU A 307 8.60 3.36 -10.62
CA LEU A 307 9.95 3.93 -10.67
C LEU A 307 10.22 4.96 -9.57
N ALA A 308 9.24 5.15 -8.67
CA ALA A 308 9.28 6.01 -7.50
C ALA A 308 9.16 5.18 -6.21
N TYR A 309 8.00 5.20 -5.55
CA TYR A 309 7.78 4.53 -4.25
C TYR A 309 6.80 3.35 -4.31
N SER A 310 6.21 3.09 -5.48
CA SER A 310 5.30 1.97 -5.73
C SER A 310 4.10 1.96 -4.77
N ILE A 311 3.63 0.77 -4.43
CA ILE A 311 2.44 0.53 -3.58
C ILE A 311 2.66 0.87 -2.08
N ARG A 312 3.88 1.23 -1.67
CA ARG A 312 4.21 1.38 -0.24
C ARG A 312 3.72 2.70 0.33
N THR A 313 3.13 2.65 1.52
CA THR A 313 2.81 3.84 2.32
C THR A 313 4.08 4.31 3.03
N ARG A 314 4.85 5.20 2.41
CA ARG A 314 6.12 5.70 2.97
C ARG A 314 6.00 7.05 3.67
N SER A 315 5.12 7.89 3.19
CA SER A 315 4.92 9.25 3.67
C SER A 315 3.46 9.62 3.55
N PRO A 316 2.89 10.34 4.51
CA PRO A 316 1.52 10.84 4.39
C PRO A 316 1.35 11.87 3.26
N LYS A 317 2.45 12.41 2.72
CA LYS A 317 2.44 13.32 1.57
C LYS A 317 2.49 12.60 0.21
N ILE A 318 2.83 11.32 0.20
CA ILE A 318 2.95 10.52 -1.03
C ILE A 318 2.13 9.25 -0.84
N PRO A 319 0.86 9.25 -1.24
CA PRO A 319 0.01 8.06 -1.21
C PRO A 319 0.61 6.91 -2.03
N PRO A 320 0.24 5.66 -1.74
CA PRO A 320 0.62 4.51 -2.57
C PRO A 320 0.28 4.71 -4.04
N ASN A 321 1.12 4.17 -4.92
CA ASN A 321 0.95 4.22 -6.37
C ASN A 321 0.85 5.65 -6.95
N SER A 322 1.46 6.64 -6.30
CA SER A 322 1.49 8.00 -6.81
C SER A 322 2.46 8.15 -7.98
N ILE A 323 1.97 8.68 -9.11
CA ILE A 323 2.82 9.23 -10.16
C ILE A 323 3.38 10.55 -9.64
N LEU A 324 4.69 10.75 -9.77
CA LEU A 324 5.39 11.91 -9.23
C LEU A 324 5.88 12.83 -10.34
N VAL A 325 5.87 14.11 -10.07
CA VAL A 325 6.50 15.12 -10.94
C VAL A 325 7.62 15.79 -10.18
N PHE A 326 8.74 16.00 -10.88
CA PHE A 326 9.83 16.82 -10.37
C PHE A 326 10.24 17.87 -11.42
N GLU A 327 10.42 19.08 -10.97
CA GLU A 327 11.14 20.12 -11.70
C GLU A 327 12.52 20.24 -11.06
N ILE A 328 13.57 20.07 -11.86
CA ILE A 328 14.94 19.94 -11.36
C ILE A 328 15.85 20.88 -12.16
N GLU A 329 16.57 21.74 -11.46
CA GLU A 329 17.65 22.56 -12.03
C GLU A 329 18.99 21.97 -11.58
N VAL A 330 19.82 21.56 -12.53
CA VAL A 330 21.12 20.95 -12.26
C VAL A 330 22.17 22.03 -12.12
N VAL A 331 22.63 22.25 -10.90
CA VAL A 331 23.68 23.25 -10.59
C VAL A 331 25.08 22.69 -10.84
N GLU A 332 25.30 21.44 -10.41
CA GLU A 332 26.59 20.77 -10.54
C GLU A 332 26.43 19.27 -10.66
N ALA A 333 27.37 18.61 -11.31
CA ALA A 333 27.50 17.15 -11.33
C ALA A 333 28.99 16.77 -11.26
N LYS A 334 29.34 15.91 -10.30
CA LYS A 334 30.73 15.44 -10.10
C LYS A 334 30.77 13.92 -9.99
N PRO A 335 31.80 13.23 -10.52
CA PRO A 335 31.99 11.81 -10.25
C PRO A 335 31.95 11.53 -8.75
N GLN A 336 31.37 10.39 -8.38
CA GLN A 336 31.43 9.94 -6.97
C GLN A 336 32.87 9.55 -6.63
N GLN A 337 33.34 10.04 -5.49
CA GLN A 337 34.63 9.66 -4.94
C GLN A 337 34.58 8.31 -4.25
#